data_bee49f50f43a9543df8db7394d43cb52
#
_entry.id   bee49f50f43a9543df8db7394d43cb52
#
_cell.length_a   1.000
_cell.length_b   1.000
_cell.length_c   1.000
_cell.angle_alpha   90.00
_cell.angle_beta   90.00
_cell.angle_gamma   90.00
#
_symmetry.space_group_name_H-M   'P 1'
#
loop_
_entity.id
_entity.type
_entity.pdbx_description
1 polymer ?
#
loop_
_entity_poly.entity_id
_entity_poly.type
_entity_poly.pdbx_seq_one_letter_code
_entity_poly.pdbx_strand_id
1 'polypeptide(L)'
;MSAKLLVRFQRQVASQEASIAKFKAELDKDPAHALTWGLDAFRSAATLKVLNQIVGSLEAGHADVDNIKATLMDRVLHRSKYPAQSTSPTSNLMEQYELSACAEILSDLQYH
;
A
#
# COMPACT_ATOMS: atom_id res chain seq x y z
N MET A 1 11.87 -6.52 -18.81
CA MET A 1 11.34 -5.28 -18.18
C MET A 1 10.43 -5.56 -17.00
N SER A 2 9.42 -6.40 -17.19
CA SER A 2 8.51 -6.78 -16.10
C SER A 2 9.22 -7.46 -14.92
N ALA A 3 10.27 -8.24 -15.20
CA ALA A 3 11.02 -8.95 -14.15
C ALA A 3 11.73 -8.01 -13.18
N LYS A 4 12.30 -6.91 -13.67
CA LYS A 4 12.96 -5.91 -12.80
C LYS A 4 11.94 -5.19 -11.92
N LEU A 5 10.78 -4.87 -12.49
CA LEU A 5 9.70 -4.21 -11.78
C LEU A 5 9.14 -5.13 -10.69
N LEU A 6 8.93 -6.40 -11.01
CA LEU A 6 8.47 -7.40 -10.07
C LEU A 6 9.42 -7.53 -8.88
N VAL A 7 10.72 -7.66 -9.13
CA VAL A 7 11.74 -7.75 -8.06
C VAL A 7 11.69 -6.52 -7.17
N ARG A 8 11.56 -5.33 -7.77
CA ARG A 8 11.47 -4.09 -7.03
C ARG A 8 10.27 -4.06 -6.09
N PHE A 9 9.10 -4.43 -6.58
CA PHE A 9 7.89 -4.47 -5.75
C PHE A 9 7.95 -5.57 -4.69
N GLN A 10 8.56 -6.71 -5.01
CA GLN A 10 8.77 -7.77 -4.02
C GLN A 10 9.67 -7.30 -2.87
N ARG A 11 10.70 -6.48 -3.16
CA ARG A 11 11.54 -5.88 -2.13
C ARG A 11 10.77 -4.89 -1.28
N GLN A 12 9.88 -4.11 -1.90
CA GLN A 12 9.01 -3.19 -1.15
C GLN A 12 8.06 -3.96 -0.24
N VAL A 13 7.49 -5.06 -0.70
CA VAL A 13 6.64 -5.94 0.12
C VAL A 13 7.42 -6.43 1.33
N ALA A 14 8.62 -6.97 1.12
CA ALA A 14 9.46 -7.48 2.21
C ALA A 14 9.80 -6.38 3.23
N SER A 15 10.07 -5.16 2.75
CA SER A 15 10.35 -4.02 3.61
C SER A 15 9.13 -3.65 4.48
N GLN A 16 7.93 -3.65 3.90
CA GLN A 16 6.72 -3.34 4.66
C GLN A 16 6.39 -4.44 5.66
N GLU A 17 6.58 -5.70 5.29
CA GLU A 17 6.38 -6.83 6.20
C GLU A 17 7.33 -6.74 7.39
N ALA A 18 8.59 -6.38 7.16
CA ALA A 18 9.57 -6.18 8.23
C ALA A 18 9.17 -5.03 9.16
N SER A 19 8.67 -3.93 8.60
CA SER A 19 8.17 -2.79 9.39
C SER A 19 6.99 -3.19 10.27
N ILE A 20 6.04 -3.94 9.72
CA ILE A 20 4.87 -4.41 10.47
C ILE A 20 5.30 -5.34 11.61
N ALA A 21 6.23 -6.25 11.34
CA ALA A 21 6.76 -7.15 12.37
C ALA A 21 7.43 -6.38 13.50
N LYS A 22 8.18 -5.34 13.17
CA LYS A 22 8.83 -4.46 14.16
C LYS A 22 7.80 -3.74 15.02
N PHE A 23 6.77 -3.16 14.40
CA PHE A 23 5.70 -2.48 15.14
C PHE A 23 4.97 -3.43 16.06
N LYS A 24 4.70 -4.64 15.59
CA LYS A 24 4.04 -5.69 16.39
C LYS A 24 4.87 -6.06 17.61
N ALA A 25 6.19 -6.21 17.43
CA ALA A 25 7.10 -6.53 18.53
C ALA A 25 7.14 -5.40 19.57
N GLU A 26 7.11 -4.14 19.14
CA GLU A 26 7.07 -3.00 20.03
C GLU A 26 5.77 -2.93 20.82
N LEU A 27 4.64 -3.23 20.16
CA LEU A 27 3.33 -3.26 20.82
C LEU A 27 3.26 -4.37 21.87
N ASP A 28 3.89 -5.51 21.62
CA ASP A 28 3.93 -6.63 22.58
C ASP A 28 4.76 -6.30 23.82
N LYS A 29 5.80 -5.46 23.66
CA LYS A 29 6.64 -5.05 24.79
C LYS A 29 5.91 -4.10 25.73
N ASP A 30 5.16 -3.15 25.16
CA ASP A 30 4.47 -2.12 25.93
C ASP A 30 3.20 -1.71 25.17
N PRO A 31 2.00 -2.02 25.72
CA PRO A 31 0.74 -1.62 25.08
C PRO A 31 0.60 -0.11 24.86
N ALA A 32 1.33 0.71 25.64
CA ALA A 32 1.32 2.16 25.42
C ALA A 32 1.90 2.55 24.07
N HIS A 33 2.71 1.71 23.45
CA HIS A 33 3.24 1.93 22.12
C HIS A 33 2.14 1.93 21.04
N ALA A 34 0.96 1.40 21.36
CA ALA A 34 -0.18 1.46 20.44
C ALA A 34 -0.55 2.90 20.07
N LEU A 35 -0.36 3.84 21.01
CA LEU A 35 -0.64 5.26 20.77
C LEU A 35 0.42 5.91 19.88
N THR A 36 1.66 5.40 19.92
CA THR A 36 2.78 5.94 19.16
C THR A 36 2.93 5.27 17.79
N TRP A 37 2.83 3.94 17.73
CA TRP A 37 3.16 3.17 16.55
C TRP A 37 1.96 2.61 15.80
N GLY A 38 0.75 2.69 16.41
CA GLY A 38 -0.45 2.10 15.83
C GLY A 38 -0.79 2.63 14.44
N LEU A 39 -0.73 3.96 14.25
CA LEU A 39 -1.02 4.58 12.96
C LEU A 39 0.03 4.22 11.91
N ASP A 40 1.30 4.15 12.29
CA ASP A 40 2.38 3.76 11.38
C ASP A 40 2.22 2.30 10.94
N ALA A 41 1.86 1.40 11.85
CA ALA A 41 1.58 0.01 11.53
C ALA A 41 0.38 -0.11 10.59
N PHE A 42 -0.66 0.67 10.82
CA PHE A 42 -1.87 0.71 10.00
C PHE A 42 -1.55 1.19 8.59
N ARG A 43 -0.74 2.25 8.48
CA ARG A 43 -0.28 2.79 7.20
C ARG A 43 0.55 1.75 6.44
N SER A 44 1.47 1.07 7.12
CA SER A 44 2.29 0.01 6.50
C SER A 44 1.42 -1.14 6.00
N ALA A 45 0.38 -1.51 6.75
CA ALA A 45 -0.56 -2.55 6.34
C ALA A 45 -1.33 -2.16 5.08
N ALA A 46 -1.77 -0.91 4.98
CA ALA A 46 -2.46 -0.39 3.79
C ALA A 46 -1.54 -0.39 2.57
N THR A 47 -0.30 0.06 2.74
CA THR A 47 0.71 0.06 1.67
C THR A 47 1.01 -1.37 1.21
N LEU A 48 1.16 -2.30 2.15
CA LEU A 48 1.41 -3.71 1.85
C LEU A 48 0.27 -4.31 1.03
N LYS A 49 -0.97 -3.99 1.37
CA LYS A 49 -2.14 -4.48 0.64
C LYS A 49 -2.09 -4.05 -0.84
N VAL A 50 -1.78 -2.80 -1.09
CA VAL A 50 -1.66 -2.27 -2.47
C VAL A 50 -0.49 -2.95 -3.20
N LEU A 51 0.67 -3.07 -2.55
CA LEU A 51 1.85 -3.70 -3.13
C LEU A 51 1.59 -5.17 -3.48
N ASN A 52 0.90 -5.91 -2.60
CA ASN A 52 0.57 -7.31 -2.86
C ASN A 52 -0.35 -7.47 -4.07
N GLN A 53 -1.28 -6.55 -4.28
CA GLN A 53 -2.15 -6.55 -5.45
C GLN A 53 -1.33 -6.35 -6.73
N ILE A 54 -0.37 -5.43 -6.71
CA ILE A 54 0.53 -5.17 -7.85
C ILE A 54 1.40 -6.38 -8.14
N VAL A 55 2.03 -6.95 -7.11
CA VAL A 55 2.89 -8.12 -7.25
C VAL A 55 2.09 -9.31 -7.81
N GLY A 56 0.88 -9.52 -7.30
CA GLY A 56 0.01 -10.59 -7.80
C GLY A 56 -0.30 -10.44 -9.30
N SER A 57 -0.58 -9.21 -9.74
CA SER A 57 -0.83 -8.94 -11.17
C SER A 57 0.41 -9.17 -12.03
N LEU A 58 1.58 -8.78 -11.54
CA LEU A 58 2.84 -8.98 -12.26
C LEU A 58 3.21 -10.46 -12.34
N GLU A 59 3.05 -11.21 -11.25
CA GLU A 59 3.34 -12.65 -11.21
C GLU A 59 2.41 -13.43 -12.14
N ALA A 60 1.16 -13.00 -12.24
CA ALA A 60 0.20 -13.62 -13.15
C ALA A 60 0.44 -13.26 -14.62
N GLY A 61 1.33 -12.33 -14.90
CA GLY A 61 1.64 -11.89 -16.26
C GLY A 61 0.55 -11.03 -16.89
N HIS A 62 -0.38 -10.51 -16.08
CA HIS A 62 -1.52 -9.73 -16.57
C HIS A 62 -1.28 -8.23 -16.58
N ALA A 63 -0.14 -7.77 -16.05
CA ALA A 63 0.12 -6.35 -15.92
C ALA A 63 1.52 -5.97 -16.41
N ASP A 64 1.62 -4.79 -16.99
CA ASP A 64 2.87 -4.11 -17.29
C ASP A 64 2.87 -2.76 -16.57
N VAL A 65 3.93 -1.96 -16.76
CA VAL A 65 4.06 -0.65 -16.10
C VAL A 65 2.87 0.25 -16.44
N ASP A 66 2.47 0.29 -17.70
CA ASP A 66 1.39 1.17 -18.15
C ASP A 66 0.04 0.76 -17.54
N ASN A 67 -0.24 -0.53 -17.48
CA ASN A 67 -1.45 -1.04 -16.85
C ASN A 67 -1.50 -0.73 -15.35
N ILE A 68 -0.37 -0.87 -14.67
CA ILE A 68 -0.26 -0.56 -13.25
C ILE A 68 -0.51 0.93 -13.03
N LYS A 69 0.12 1.80 -13.81
CA LYS A 69 -0.09 3.25 -13.72
C LYS A 69 -1.56 3.61 -13.96
N ALA A 70 -2.18 3.04 -14.98
CA ALA A 70 -3.58 3.29 -15.31
C ALA A 70 -4.50 2.86 -14.17
N THR A 71 -4.27 1.69 -13.59
CA THR A 71 -5.07 1.17 -12.48
C THR A 71 -4.95 2.05 -11.24
N LEU A 72 -3.73 2.46 -10.89
CA LEU A 72 -3.49 3.31 -9.73
C LEU A 72 -4.11 4.70 -9.93
N MET A 73 -3.95 5.26 -11.12
CA MET A 73 -4.54 6.56 -11.46
C MET A 73 -6.06 6.51 -11.35
N ASP A 74 -6.67 5.45 -11.90
CA ASP A 74 -8.12 5.27 -11.86
C ASP A 74 -8.64 5.19 -10.42
N ARG A 75 -7.95 4.45 -9.54
CA ARG A 75 -8.34 4.34 -8.13
C ARG A 75 -8.30 5.70 -7.44
N VAL A 76 -7.24 6.47 -7.64
CA VAL A 76 -7.08 7.79 -7.03
C VAL A 76 -8.16 8.74 -7.54
N LEU A 77 -8.38 8.79 -8.85
CA LEU A 77 -9.38 9.67 -9.47
C LEU A 77 -10.79 9.28 -9.07
N HIS A 78 -11.10 7.98 -9.03
CA HIS A 78 -12.42 7.49 -8.64
C HIS A 78 -12.78 7.96 -7.23
N ARG A 79 -11.85 7.83 -6.28
CA ARG A 79 -12.08 8.23 -4.89
C ARG A 79 -12.12 9.74 -4.69
N SER A 80 -11.42 10.51 -5.51
CA SER A 80 -11.53 11.96 -5.50
C SER A 80 -12.91 12.41 -5.91
N LYS A 81 -13.51 11.69 -6.87
CA LYS A 81 -14.83 12.01 -7.43
C LYS A 81 -15.98 11.39 -6.61
N TYR A 82 -15.75 10.19 -6.07
CA TYR A 82 -16.75 9.42 -5.31
C TYR A 82 -16.18 9.04 -3.93
N PRO A 83 -16.23 9.96 -2.95
CA PRO A 83 -15.70 9.68 -1.61
C PRO A 83 -16.35 8.46 -0.99
N ALA A 84 -15.58 7.75 -0.17
CA ALA A 84 -16.09 6.60 0.55
C ALA A 84 -17.23 6.99 1.49
N GLN A 85 -18.30 6.17 1.51
CA GLN A 85 -19.47 6.42 2.34
C GLN A 85 -19.58 5.42 3.49
N SER A 86 -18.49 4.78 3.86
CA SER A 86 -18.48 3.86 4.99
C SER A 86 -18.72 4.62 6.29
N THR A 87 -19.53 4.02 7.18
CA THR A 87 -19.76 4.56 8.52
C THR A 87 -18.67 4.16 9.50
N SER A 88 -17.79 3.23 9.11
CA SER A 88 -16.68 2.77 9.95
C SER A 88 -15.48 3.71 9.84
N PRO A 89 -15.05 4.37 10.94
CA PRO A 89 -13.86 5.22 10.90
C PRO A 89 -12.60 4.45 10.52
N THR A 90 -12.48 3.19 10.95
CA THR A 90 -11.32 2.34 10.64
C THR A 90 -11.25 2.05 9.14
N SER A 91 -12.38 1.70 8.51
CA SER A 91 -12.43 1.44 7.07
C SER A 91 -12.09 2.70 6.27
N ASN A 92 -12.59 3.85 6.69
CA ASN A 92 -12.32 5.13 6.04
C ASN A 92 -10.84 5.49 6.12
N LEU A 93 -10.23 5.29 7.27
CA LEU A 93 -8.81 5.56 7.48
C LEU A 93 -7.94 4.61 6.65
N MET A 94 -8.27 3.33 6.63
CA MET A 94 -7.56 2.34 5.81
C MET A 94 -7.60 2.74 4.34
N GLU A 95 -8.77 3.14 3.85
CA GLU A 95 -8.92 3.57 2.47
C GLU A 95 -8.09 4.80 2.15
N GLN A 96 -8.05 5.78 3.05
CA GLN A 96 -7.21 6.97 2.88
C GLN A 96 -5.74 6.60 2.75
N TYR A 97 -5.27 5.68 3.57
CA TYR A 97 -3.88 5.20 3.50
C TYR A 97 -3.61 4.40 2.24
N GLU A 98 -4.57 3.59 1.79
CA GLU A 98 -4.45 2.88 0.51
C GLU A 98 -4.34 3.85 -0.66
N LEU A 99 -5.14 4.91 -0.68
CA LEU A 99 -5.08 5.92 -1.72
C LEU A 99 -3.75 6.68 -1.69
N SER A 100 -3.26 7.01 -0.50
CA SER A 100 -1.95 7.63 -0.34
C SER A 100 -0.85 6.72 -0.87
N ALA A 101 -0.93 5.42 -0.59
CA ALA A 101 0.02 4.45 -1.11
C ALA A 101 -0.04 4.36 -2.64
N CYS A 102 -1.24 4.35 -3.22
CA CYS A 102 -1.41 4.35 -4.67
C CYS A 102 -0.77 5.60 -5.30
N ALA A 103 -0.96 6.77 -4.71
CA ALA A 103 -0.40 8.01 -5.20
C ALA A 103 1.14 8.00 -5.11
N GLU A 104 1.69 7.51 -4.01
CA GLU A 104 3.15 7.40 -3.82
C GLU A 104 3.77 6.44 -4.84
N ILE A 105 3.17 5.27 -5.02
CA ILE A 105 3.65 4.27 -5.98
C ILE A 105 3.56 4.82 -7.41
N LEU A 106 2.46 5.48 -7.75
CA LEU A 106 2.27 6.09 -9.07
C LEU A 106 3.33 7.14 -9.34
N SER A 107 3.60 8.03 -8.37
CA SER A 107 4.65 9.04 -8.47
C SER A 107 6.00 8.40 -8.70
N ASP A 108 6.31 7.34 -7.96
CA ASP A 108 7.56 6.60 -8.08
C ASP A 108 7.73 5.97 -9.47
N LEU A 109 6.65 5.44 -10.03
CA LEU A 109 6.67 4.83 -11.36
C LEU A 109 6.86 5.86 -12.48
N GLN A 110 6.45 7.11 -12.27
CA GLN A 110 6.60 8.17 -13.26
C GLN A 110 8.06 8.58 -13.48
N TYR A 111 8.93 8.31 -12.52
CA TYR A 111 10.36 8.63 -12.59
C TYR A 111 11.21 7.44 -13.04
N HIS A 112 10.59 6.46 -13.61
CA HIS A 112 11.28 5.24 -14.05
C HIS A 112 11.67 5.28 -15.51
#